data_0d83df504fa746df632ea6e2a1f2c597
#
_entry.id   0d83df504fa746df632ea6e2a1f2c597
#
_cell.length_a   1.000
_cell.length_b   1.000
_cell.length_c   1.000
_cell.angle_alpha   90.00
_cell.angle_beta   90.00
_cell.angle_gamma   90.00
#
_symmetry.space_group_name_H-M   'P 1'
#
loop_
_entity.id
_entity.type
_entity.pdbx_description
1 polymer ?
#
loop_
_entity_poly.entity_id
_entity_poly.type
_entity_poly.pdbx_seq_one_letter_code
_entity_poly.pdbx_strand_id
1 'polypeptide(L)'
;MKLRQMARDLMRARGNPKKKKGTTPIPSISRVAPVEFYLAVVSMVKNEGEILKEWITFHRLVGCDHIFLYDNGSSDNTADVLRPFVAEGFVTLMPWPEFFPWGSRAGIDSREAAFAHSICSFGARCRWMMFIDVDEFVFPAYANDLKQPLSAYEDLPAIALPWHMFGHSGHMSKPGGLVTESYTMRASLPVVEPLLAKYKSVADPVRIRIARHHRFIVDEGRVTYTQGRKVLKDPDWGFLEPDSADPIILNHYYTRSVEQFERKILRPSASAVSRADKRILRRDAIESSAVEDLRIQRFVPALRDAMGVG
;
A
#
# COMPACT_ATOMS: atom_id res chain seq x y z
N MET A 1 27.62 11.52 6.37
CA MET A 1 27.40 11.63 7.84
C MET A 1 26.58 12.87 8.24
N LYS A 2 26.82 14.07 7.70
CA LYS A 2 26.10 15.31 8.06
C LYS A 2 24.60 15.33 7.72
N LEU A 3 24.18 14.76 6.58
CA LEU A 3 22.76 14.70 6.16
C LEU A 3 21.90 13.83 7.08
N ARG A 4 22.44 12.70 7.56
CA ARG A 4 21.73 11.83 8.53
C ARG A 4 21.51 12.53 9.87
N GLN A 5 22.43 13.38 10.29
CA GLN A 5 22.31 14.16 11.50
C GLN A 5 21.27 15.28 11.32
N MET A 6 21.32 16.02 10.20
CA MET A 6 20.32 17.06 9.88
C MET A 6 18.89 16.51 9.80
N ALA A 7 18.68 15.34 9.19
CA ALA A 7 17.36 14.70 9.16
C ALA A 7 16.86 14.33 10.56
N ARG A 8 17.75 13.82 11.43
CA ARG A 8 17.43 13.55 12.85
C ARG A 8 17.13 14.82 13.63
N ASP A 9 17.87 15.88 13.39
CA ASP A 9 17.74 17.15 14.10
C ASP A 9 16.48 17.92 13.64
N LEU A 10 16.12 17.86 12.35
CA LEU A 10 14.84 18.35 11.83
C LEU A 10 13.63 17.59 12.40
N MET A 11 13.79 16.29 12.66
CA MET A 11 12.75 15.51 13.35
C MET A 11 12.66 15.82 14.85
N ARG A 12 13.78 16.17 15.51
CA ARG A 12 13.81 16.58 16.93
C ARG A 12 13.37 18.02 17.16
N ALA A 13 13.69 18.96 16.29
CA ALA A 13 13.38 20.38 16.45
C ALA A 13 11.89 20.73 16.29
N ARG A 14 11.04 19.82 15.84
CA ARG A 14 9.58 20.00 15.80
C ARG A 14 8.90 19.49 17.08
N GLY A 15 9.26 20.08 18.21
CA GLY A 15 8.49 20.02 19.46
C GLY A 15 7.15 20.75 19.32
N ASN A 16 6.28 20.29 18.44
CA ASN A 16 4.87 20.69 18.46
C ASN A 16 4.18 19.84 19.53
N PRO A 17 3.31 20.43 20.39
CA PRO A 17 2.58 19.67 21.38
C PRO A 17 1.85 18.54 20.66
N LYS A 18 2.19 17.30 20.99
CA LYS A 18 1.62 16.09 20.40
C LYS A 18 0.10 16.16 20.60
N LYS A 19 -0.65 16.64 19.58
CA LYS A 19 -2.06 16.28 19.50
C LYS A 19 -2.08 14.76 19.58
N LYS A 20 -2.65 14.19 20.63
CA LYS A 20 -2.88 12.75 20.72
C LYS A 20 -3.63 12.37 19.45
N LYS A 21 -2.99 11.71 18.51
CA LYS A 21 -3.69 11.14 17.35
C LYS A 21 -4.75 10.22 17.92
N GLY A 22 -6.00 10.44 17.53
CA GLY A 22 -7.08 9.54 17.86
C GLY A 22 -6.67 8.10 17.47
N THR A 23 -7.07 7.15 18.26
CA THR A 23 -6.93 5.73 17.92
C THR A 23 -8.26 5.26 17.39
N THR A 24 -8.25 4.40 16.37
CA THR A 24 -9.45 3.73 15.87
C THR A 24 -9.44 2.29 16.40
N PRO A 25 -10.03 2.04 17.59
CA PRO A 25 -10.07 0.71 18.18
C PRO A 25 -10.99 -0.19 17.35
N ILE A 26 -10.60 -1.43 17.23
CA ILE A 26 -11.36 -2.48 16.55
C ILE A 26 -12.00 -3.37 17.64
N PRO A 27 -13.33 -3.55 17.64
CA PRO A 27 -13.98 -4.50 18.53
C PRO A 27 -13.49 -5.92 18.23
N SER A 28 -13.59 -6.82 19.20
CA SER A 28 -13.32 -8.23 18.97
C SER A 28 -14.30 -8.80 17.96
N ILE A 29 -13.79 -9.39 16.90
CA ILE A 29 -14.56 -10.10 15.89
C ILE A 29 -14.15 -11.57 15.87
N SER A 30 -15.11 -12.46 15.62
CA SER A 30 -14.88 -13.90 15.50
C SER A 30 -14.88 -14.29 14.03
N ARG A 31 -13.97 -15.17 13.66
CA ARG A 31 -13.90 -15.68 12.29
C ARG A 31 -15.11 -16.57 11.97
N VAL A 32 -15.65 -16.41 10.78
CA VAL A 32 -16.63 -17.34 10.21
C VAL A 32 -15.87 -18.52 9.57
N ALA A 33 -16.32 -19.72 9.81
CA ALA A 33 -15.72 -20.93 9.24
C ALA A 33 -16.73 -21.67 8.34
N PRO A 34 -16.32 -22.10 7.14
CA PRO A 34 -15.04 -21.80 6.49
C PRO A 34 -14.92 -20.31 6.11
N VAL A 35 -13.70 -19.81 5.99
CA VAL A 35 -13.46 -18.45 5.47
C VAL A 35 -13.89 -18.37 4.01
N GLU A 36 -14.49 -17.26 3.63
CA GLU A 36 -14.90 -17.01 2.25
C GLU A 36 -13.70 -16.58 1.38
N PHE A 37 -12.81 -15.77 1.94
CA PHE A 37 -11.63 -15.25 1.25
C PHE A 37 -10.36 -15.60 2.04
N TYR A 38 -9.42 -16.31 1.40
CA TYR A 38 -8.11 -16.53 2.00
C TYR A 38 -7.30 -15.23 2.02
N LEU A 39 -7.28 -14.49 0.90
CA LEU A 39 -6.60 -13.20 0.77
C LEU A 39 -7.52 -12.16 0.14
N ALA A 40 -7.88 -11.15 0.91
CA ALA A 40 -8.59 -9.98 0.41
C ALA A 40 -7.68 -8.74 0.44
N VAL A 41 -7.81 -7.88 -0.57
CA VAL A 41 -7.16 -6.56 -0.60
C VAL A 41 -8.10 -5.50 -0.07
N VAL A 42 -7.58 -4.55 0.70
CA VAL A 42 -8.29 -3.35 1.14
C VAL A 42 -7.53 -2.12 0.65
N SER A 43 -8.20 -1.28 -0.12
CA SER A 43 -7.59 -0.06 -0.66
C SER A 43 -8.57 1.11 -0.67
N MET A 44 -8.02 2.33 -0.66
CA MET A 44 -8.77 3.55 -0.90
C MET A 44 -8.27 4.23 -2.17
N VAL A 45 -9.20 4.61 -3.05
CA VAL A 45 -8.91 5.18 -4.37
C VAL A 45 -9.47 6.59 -4.49
N LYS A 46 -8.77 7.45 -5.26
CA LYS A 46 -9.28 8.74 -5.74
C LYS A 46 -8.59 9.12 -7.04
N ASN A 47 -9.36 9.14 -8.13
CA ASN A 47 -8.89 9.53 -9.47
C ASN A 47 -7.66 8.70 -9.92
N GLU A 48 -7.79 7.37 -9.93
CA GLU A 48 -6.74 6.43 -10.36
C GLU A 48 -7.25 5.49 -11.48
N GLY A 49 -8.27 5.89 -12.23
CA GLY A 49 -8.84 5.08 -13.31
C GLY A 49 -7.82 4.63 -14.36
N GLU A 50 -6.74 5.39 -14.53
CA GLU A 50 -5.65 5.08 -15.47
C GLU A 50 -4.90 3.77 -15.17
N ILE A 51 -4.81 3.38 -13.89
CA ILE A 51 -4.02 2.23 -13.44
C ILE A 51 -4.90 1.10 -12.88
N LEU A 52 -6.12 1.42 -12.53
CA LEU A 52 -6.96 0.57 -11.68
C LEU A 52 -7.31 -0.77 -12.34
N LYS A 53 -7.54 -0.79 -13.66
CA LYS A 53 -7.80 -2.05 -14.40
C LYS A 53 -6.60 -2.98 -14.30
N GLU A 54 -5.38 -2.47 -14.55
CA GLU A 54 -4.16 -3.25 -14.45
C GLU A 54 -3.96 -3.77 -13.02
N TRP A 55 -4.11 -2.90 -12.01
CA TRP A 55 -3.90 -3.23 -10.62
C TRP A 55 -4.85 -4.32 -10.11
N ILE A 56 -6.15 -4.24 -10.46
CA ILE A 56 -7.15 -5.24 -10.07
C ILE A 56 -6.86 -6.59 -10.75
N THR A 57 -6.61 -6.56 -12.06
CA THR A 57 -6.33 -7.77 -12.84
C THR A 57 -5.04 -8.45 -12.36
N PHE A 58 -4.01 -7.66 -12.03
CA PHE A 58 -2.76 -8.18 -11.49
C PHE A 58 -2.97 -8.89 -10.15
N HIS A 59 -3.67 -8.26 -9.19
CA HIS A 59 -3.88 -8.87 -7.88
C HIS A 59 -4.76 -10.12 -7.95
N ARG A 60 -5.71 -10.19 -8.87
CA ARG A 60 -6.43 -11.42 -9.18
C ARG A 60 -5.47 -12.50 -9.70
N LEU A 61 -4.60 -12.16 -10.63
CA LEU A 61 -3.64 -13.08 -11.24
C LEU A 61 -2.70 -13.69 -10.19
N VAL A 62 -2.28 -12.95 -9.19
CA VAL A 62 -1.39 -13.41 -8.12
C VAL A 62 -2.13 -13.98 -6.90
N GLY A 63 -3.41 -14.33 -7.03
CA GLY A 63 -4.16 -15.14 -6.07
C GLY A 63 -4.97 -14.37 -5.02
N CYS A 64 -5.25 -13.08 -5.20
CA CYS A 64 -6.24 -12.40 -4.39
C CYS A 64 -7.65 -12.90 -4.71
N ASP A 65 -8.45 -13.18 -3.68
CA ASP A 65 -9.81 -13.69 -3.83
C ASP A 65 -10.83 -12.56 -3.96
N HIS A 66 -10.56 -11.39 -3.38
CA HIS A 66 -11.49 -10.27 -3.35
C HIS A 66 -10.82 -8.93 -3.06
N ILE A 67 -11.44 -7.83 -3.50
CA ILE A 67 -10.99 -6.46 -3.22
C ILE A 67 -12.12 -5.64 -2.59
N PHE A 68 -11.88 -5.11 -1.39
CA PHE A 68 -12.71 -4.10 -0.74
C PHE A 68 -12.14 -2.72 -1.07
N LEU A 69 -12.81 -1.97 -1.95
CA LEU A 69 -12.33 -0.70 -2.47
C LEU A 69 -13.18 0.46 -1.97
N TYR A 70 -12.54 1.46 -1.40
CA TYR A 70 -13.15 2.67 -0.86
C TYR A 70 -12.91 3.85 -1.81
N ASP A 71 -13.95 4.30 -2.51
CA ASP A 71 -13.85 5.44 -3.42
C ASP A 71 -14.01 6.76 -2.66
N ASN A 72 -12.93 7.50 -2.56
CA ASN A 72 -12.88 8.80 -1.87
C ASN A 72 -13.38 9.97 -2.74
N GLY A 73 -14.43 9.73 -3.52
CA GLY A 73 -15.05 10.73 -4.38
C GLY A 73 -14.23 10.99 -5.65
N SER A 74 -14.00 9.96 -6.43
CA SER A 74 -13.39 10.08 -7.77
C SER A 74 -14.30 10.84 -8.74
N SER A 75 -13.67 11.64 -9.61
CA SER A 75 -14.33 12.44 -10.65
C SER A 75 -13.85 12.10 -12.06
N ASP A 76 -12.90 11.16 -12.17
CA ASP A 76 -12.42 10.60 -13.43
C ASP A 76 -13.23 9.35 -13.84
N ASN A 77 -12.69 8.54 -14.75
CA ASN A 77 -13.32 7.30 -15.21
C ASN A 77 -13.20 6.11 -14.23
N THR A 78 -12.80 6.34 -12.98
CA THR A 78 -12.64 5.28 -11.94
C THR A 78 -13.89 4.40 -11.84
N ALA A 79 -15.08 5.00 -11.78
CA ALA A 79 -16.35 4.26 -11.66
C ALA A 79 -16.62 3.34 -12.86
N ASP A 80 -16.32 3.81 -14.08
CA ASP A 80 -16.51 3.04 -15.31
C ASP A 80 -15.55 1.84 -15.37
N VAL A 81 -14.31 2.04 -14.97
CA VAL A 81 -13.30 0.97 -14.88
C VAL A 81 -13.71 -0.09 -13.87
N LEU A 82 -14.31 0.29 -12.76
CA LEU A 82 -14.73 -0.63 -11.69
C LEU A 82 -15.98 -1.43 -12.03
N ARG A 83 -16.87 -0.92 -12.88
CA ARG A 83 -18.18 -1.50 -13.15
C ARG A 83 -18.14 -3.01 -13.48
N PRO A 84 -17.30 -3.52 -14.39
CA PRO A 84 -17.25 -4.95 -14.68
C PRO A 84 -16.80 -5.78 -13.48
N PHE A 85 -15.80 -5.34 -12.72
CA PHE A 85 -15.29 -6.06 -11.56
C PHE A 85 -16.27 -6.10 -10.38
N VAL A 86 -17.10 -5.06 -10.24
CA VAL A 86 -18.21 -5.03 -9.27
C VAL A 86 -19.34 -5.96 -9.73
N ALA A 87 -19.68 -5.92 -11.02
CA ALA A 87 -20.74 -6.76 -11.57
C ALA A 87 -20.45 -8.27 -11.45
N GLU A 88 -19.18 -8.67 -11.58
CA GLU A 88 -18.77 -10.08 -11.39
C GLU A 88 -18.52 -10.46 -9.93
N GLY A 89 -18.64 -9.51 -8.99
CA GLY A 89 -18.49 -9.74 -7.55
C GLY A 89 -17.05 -9.85 -7.05
N PHE A 90 -16.04 -9.55 -7.87
CA PHE A 90 -14.64 -9.54 -7.44
C PHE A 90 -14.25 -8.30 -6.64
N VAL A 91 -14.94 -7.18 -6.86
CA VAL A 91 -14.74 -5.93 -6.14
C VAL A 91 -16.01 -5.55 -5.38
N THR A 92 -15.90 -5.31 -4.08
CA THR A 92 -16.93 -4.59 -3.31
C THR A 92 -16.54 -3.13 -3.24
N LEU A 93 -17.31 -2.28 -3.91
CA LEU A 93 -17.07 -0.83 -3.95
C LEU A 93 -17.88 -0.12 -2.87
N MET A 94 -17.20 0.60 -1.97
CA MET A 94 -17.83 1.46 -0.98
C MET A 94 -17.62 2.94 -1.36
N PRO A 95 -18.68 3.72 -1.60
CA PRO A 95 -18.58 5.17 -1.65
C PRO A 95 -18.05 5.69 -0.32
N TRP A 96 -16.90 6.41 -0.38
CA TRP A 96 -16.23 6.94 0.80
C TRP A 96 -15.82 8.40 0.61
N PRO A 97 -16.79 9.30 0.30
CA PRO A 97 -16.50 10.71 0.07
C PRO A 97 -15.93 11.35 1.33
N GLU A 98 -15.19 12.44 1.18
CA GLU A 98 -14.62 13.21 2.29
C GLU A 98 -15.72 13.88 3.12
N PHE A 99 -16.54 13.08 3.79
CA PHE A 99 -17.64 13.58 4.63
C PHE A 99 -17.18 14.09 6.00
N PHE A 100 -15.89 14.03 6.32
CA PHE A 100 -15.43 14.40 7.64
C PHE A 100 -14.53 15.64 7.66
N PRO A 101 -15.12 16.86 7.56
CA PRO A 101 -14.45 18.03 8.11
C PRO A 101 -14.15 17.84 9.63
N TRP A 102 -14.82 16.88 10.27
CA TRP A 102 -14.63 16.45 11.65
C TRP A 102 -13.40 15.56 11.86
N GLY A 103 -12.99 14.77 10.90
CA GLY A 103 -11.82 13.88 11.00
C GLY A 103 -10.53 14.66 11.27
N SER A 104 -10.38 15.84 10.68
CA SER A 104 -9.25 16.73 10.96
C SER A 104 -9.26 17.29 12.39
N ARG A 105 -10.44 17.46 13.00
CA ARG A 105 -10.60 17.91 14.41
C ARG A 105 -10.52 16.75 15.39
N ALA A 106 -11.09 15.58 15.03
CA ALA A 106 -11.04 14.39 15.87
C ALA A 106 -9.70 13.63 15.74
N GLY A 107 -8.82 14.00 14.80
CA GLY A 107 -7.53 13.34 14.58
C GLY A 107 -7.63 11.96 13.93
N ILE A 108 -8.78 11.58 13.37
CA ILE A 108 -8.99 10.31 12.65
C ILE A 108 -8.71 10.56 11.16
N ASP A 109 -7.80 9.77 10.60
CA ASP A 109 -7.52 9.79 9.16
C ASP A 109 -8.64 9.02 8.42
N SER A 110 -9.13 9.57 7.29
CA SER A 110 -10.21 8.95 6.49
C SER A 110 -9.86 7.54 6.02
N ARG A 111 -8.58 7.27 5.76
CA ARG A 111 -8.09 5.93 5.38
C ARG A 111 -8.06 4.98 6.56
N GLU A 112 -7.64 5.44 7.75
CA GLU A 112 -7.71 4.63 8.98
C GLU A 112 -9.17 4.25 9.29
N ALA A 113 -10.12 5.17 9.06
CA ALA A 113 -11.55 4.90 9.21
C ALA A 113 -12.05 3.86 8.19
N ALA A 114 -11.65 3.96 6.92
CA ALA A 114 -11.99 2.97 5.89
C ALA A 114 -11.42 1.58 6.23
N PHE A 115 -10.18 1.52 6.71
CA PHE A 115 -9.57 0.26 7.13
C PHE A 115 -10.29 -0.34 8.35
N ALA A 116 -10.63 0.48 9.35
CA ALA A 116 -11.42 0.02 10.48
C ALA A 116 -12.79 -0.51 10.05
N HIS A 117 -13.48 0.20 9.16
CA HIS A 117 -14.75 -0.25 8.59
C HIS A 117 -14.59 -1.60 7.87
N SER A 118 -13.57 -1.77 7.03
CA SER A 118 -13.34 -3.03 6.31
C SER A 118 -13.10 -4.20 7.25
N ILE A 119 -12.30 -3.98 8.31
CA ILE A 119 -12.02 -5.00 9.32
C ILE A 119 -13.32 -5.40 10.05
N CYS A 120 -14.09 -4.42 10.53
CA CYS A 120 -15.31 -4.69 11.28
C CYS A 120 -16.41 -5.36 10.42
N SER A 121 -16.54 -4.94 9.15
CA SER A 121 -17.62 -5.40 8.27
C SER A 121 -17.32 -6.71 7.55
N PHE A 122 -16.07 -6.95 7.19
CA PHE A 122 -15.69 -8.05 6.32
C PHE A 122 -14.63 -8.97 6.92
N GLY A 123 -13.91 -8.53 7.97
CA GLY A 123 -12.77 -9.24 8.53
C GLY A 123 -13.10 -10.66 8.99
N ALA A 124 -14.32 -10.91 9.52
CA ALA A 124 -14.74 -12.24 9.93
C ALA A 124 -14.72 -13.27 8.79
N ARG A 125 -14.87 -12.83 7.53
CA ARG A 125 -14.93 -13.65 6.32
C ARG A 125 -13.55 -13.91 5.68
N CYS A 126 -12.50 -13.21 6.15
CA CYS A 126 -11.16 -13.25 5.55
C CYS A 126 -10.16 -13.97 6.44
N ARG A 127 -9.25 -14.76 5.82
CA ARG A 127 -8.06 -15.25 6.53
C ARG A 127 -7.02 -14.14 6.64
N TRP A 128 -6.75 -13.45 5.53
CA TRP A 128 -5.82 -12.33 5.44
C TRP A 128 -6.47 -11.12 4.81
N MET A 129 -6.20 -9.94 5.33
CA MET A 129 -6.44 -8.66 4.66
C MET A 129 -5.12 -7.96 4.37
N MET A 130 -4.90 -7.59 3.12
CA MET A 130 -3.74 -6.85 2.63
C MET A 130 -4.12 -5.39 2.40
N PHE A 131 -3.48 -4.48 3.13
CA PHE A 131 -3.81 -3.05 3.12
C PHE A 131 -2.77 -2.30 2.31
N ILE A 132 -3.09 -1.97 1.05
CA ILE A 132 -2.18 -1.36 0.08
C ILE A 132 -2.85 -0.21 -0.68
N ASP A 133 -2.03 0.64 -1.31
CA ASP A 133 -2.49 1.69 -2.23
C ASP A 133 -2.55 1.16 -3.68
N VAL A 134 -3.29 1.85 -4.57
CA VAL A 134 -3.45 1.41 -5.97
C VAL A 134 -2.20 1.61 -6.84
N ASP A 135 -1.17 2.26 -6.34
CA ASP A 135 0.15 2.35 -6.97
C ASP A 135 1.17 1.33 -6.37
N GLU A 136 0.67 0.35 -5.61
CA GLU A 136 1.45 -0.71 -5.00
C GLU A 136 1.03 -2.08 -5.55
N PHE A 137 2.00 -2.84 -6.06
CA PHE A 137 1.81 -4.16 -6.64
C PHE A 137 2.52 -5.19 -5.77
N VAL A 138 1.77 -6.17 -5.25
CA VAL A 138 2.30 -7.21 -4.36
C VAL A 138 2.29 -8.55 -5.09
N PHE A 139 3.42 -9.25 -5.05
CA PHE A 139 3.58 -10.54 -5.71
C PHE A 139 4.55 -11.46 -4.96
N PRO A 140 4.45 -12.77 -5.12
CA PRO A 140 5.40 -13.71 -4.52
C PRO A 140 6.73 -13.69 -5.27
N ALA A 141 7.85 -13.76 -4.56
CA ALA A 141 9.19 -13.75 -5.17
C ALA A 141 9.44 -14.96 -6.09
N TYR A 142 9.00 -16.15 -5.66
CA TYR A 142 9.34 -17.42 -6.29
C TYR A 142 8.12 -18.27 -6.69
N ALA A 143 6.94 -17.99 -6.13
CA ALA A 143 5.68 -18.66 -6.45
C ALA A 143 4.87 -17.88 -7.50
N ASN A 144 3.75 -18.43 -7.98
CA ASN A 144 2.82 -17.73 -8.84
C ASN A 144 1.59 -17.19 -8.09
N ASP A 145 1.37 -17.66 -6.86
CA ASP A 145 0.22 -17.30 -6.01
C ASP A 145 0.71 -16.87 -4.63
N LEU A 146 0.20 -15.74 -4.13
CA LEU A 146 0.52 -15.18 -2.81
C LEU A 146 0.08 -16.08 -1.66
N LYS A 147 -0.91 -16.95 -1.85
CA LYS A 147 -1.38 -17.87 -0.82
C LYS A 147 -0.28 -18.83 -0.38
N GLN A 148 0.58 -19.25 -1.32
CA GLN A 148 1.69 -20.16 -1.02
C GLN A 148 2.67 -19.56 0.01
N PRO A 149 3.30 -18.38 -0.18
CA PRO A 149 4.18 -17.83 0.86
C PRO A 149 3.41 -17.38 2.10
N LEU A 150 2.14 -16.93 1.99
CA LEU A 150 1.34 -16.51 3.13
C LEU A 150 1.01 -17.66 4.08
N SER A 151 0.89 -18.89 3.60
CA SER A 151 0.63 -20.07 4.44
C SER A 151 1.70 -20.32 5.50
N ALA A 152 2.93 -19.88 5.24
CA ALA A 152 4.03 -19.97 6.21
C ALA A 152 3.92 -19.00 7.40
N TYR A 153 2.95 -18.07 7.38
CA TYR A 153 2.78 -17.03 8.40
C TYR A 153 1.46 -17.13 9.16
N GLU A 154 0.71 -18.21 9.02
CA GLU A 154 -0.64 -18.33 9.61
C GLU A 154 -0.67 -18.30 11.13
N ASP A 155 0.43 -18.55 11.81
CA ASP A 155 0.60 -18.38 13.26
C ASP A 155 0.80 -16.90 13.67
N LEU A 156 1.24 -16.02 12.73
CA LEU A 156 1.46 -14.61 12.99
C LEU A 156 0.19 -13.78 12.82
N PRO A 157 0.02 -12.68 13.58
CA PRO A 157 -1.13 -11.79 13.45
C PRO A 157 -1.01 -10.82 12.29
N ALA A 158 0.19 -10.46 11.88
CA ALA A 158 0.44 -9.55 10.76
C ALA A 158 1.89 -9.61 10.31
N ILE A 159 2.13 -9.40 9.02
CA ILE A 159 3.45 -9.28 8.41
C ILE A 159 3.59 -7.94 7.68
N ALA A 160 4.79 -7.40 7.69
CA ALA A 160 5.16 -6.17 6.99
C ALA A 160 5.70 -6.48 5.60
N LEU A 161 5.25 -5.73 4.62
CA LEU A 161 5.72 -5.75 3.24
C LEU A 161 6.49 -4.45 2.98
N PRO A 162 7.82 -4.45 3.03
CA PRO A 162 8.63 -3.26 2.81
C PRO A 162 8.56 -2.82 1.34
N TRP A 163 8.65 -1.50 1.13
CA TRP A 163 8.55 -0.92 -0.19
C TRP A 163 9.82 -1.08 -1.02
N HIS A 164 9.68 -1.63 -2.23
CA HIS A 164 10.62 -1.39 -3.32
C HIS A 164 10.13 -0.17 -4.09
N MET A 165 10.84 0.95 -3.96
CA MET A 165 10.39 2.26 -4.46
C MET A 165 10.82 2.47 -5.89
N PHE A 166 9.85 2.46 -6.84
CA PHE A 166 10.09 2.65 -8.27
C PHE A 166 10.00 4.11 -8.67
N GLY A 167 10.92 4.53 -9.56
CA GLY A 167 11.04 5.84 -10.16
C GLY A 167 10.32 5.96 -11.50
N HIS A 168 10.68 7.03 -12.25
CA HIS A 168 10.07 7.30 -13.56
C HIS A 168 10.69 6.50 -14.70
N SER A 169 11.79 5.79 -14.48
CA SER A 169 12.47 4.95 -15.48
C SER A 169 12.76 5.68 -16.81
N GLY A 170 13.05 6.98 -16.74
CA GLY A 170 13.29 7.84 -17.92
C GLY A 170 12.03 8.36 -18.64
N HIS A 171 10.83 7.98 -18.23
CA HIS A 171 9.59 8.42 -18.87
C HIS A 171 9.19 9.84 -18.46
N MET A 172 9.23 10.80 -19.42
CA MET A 172 8.75 12.16 -19.20
C MET A 172 7.22 12.22 -19.19
N SER A 173 6.56 11.53 -20.12
CA SER A 173 5.10 11.38 -20.20
C SER A 173 4.69 9.94 -19.95
N LYS A 174 3.37 9.71 -19.71
CA LYS A 174 2.83 8.37 -19.50
C LYS A 174 3.13 7.47 -20.70
N PRO A 175 3.82 6.33 -20.52
CA PRO A 175 4.03 5.35 -21.58
C PRO A 175 2.71 4.65 -21.96
N GLY A 176 2.66 4.09 -23.18
CA GLY A 176 1.49 3.34 -23.66
C GLY A 176 1.35 1.92 -23.10
N GLY A 177 2.39 1.39 -22.45
CA GLY A 177 2.41 0.06 -21.87
C GLY A 177 1.83 -0.01 -20.45
N LEU A 178 1.88 -1.21 -19.87
CA LEU A 178 1.49 -1.44 -18.50
C LEU A 178 2.49 -0.77 -17.51
N VAL A 179 2.03 -0.44 -16.33
CA VAL A 179 2.89 0.10 -15.26
C VAL A 179 3.97 -0.91 -14.90
N THR A 180 3.60 -2.17 -14.78
CA THR A 180 4.51 -3.28 -14.47
C THR A 180 5.57 -3.55 -15.54
N GLU A 181 5.33 -3.13 -16.79
CA GLU A 181 6.30 -3.21 -17.89
C GLU A 181 7.20 -1.99 -17.99
N SER A 182 6.59 -0.81 -17.85
CA SER A 182 7.22 0.46 -18.23
C SER A 182 8.16 1.00 -17.16
N TYR A 183 7.86 0.77 -15.90
CA TYR A 183 8.64 1.31 -14.79
C TYR A 183 9.51 0.22 -14.17
N THR A 184 10.76 0.13 -14.60
CA THR A 184 11.70 -0.93 -14.22
C THR A 184 12.80 -0.48 -13.27
N MET A 185 12.97 0.84 -13.08
CA MET A 185 14.03 1.40 -12.26
C MET A 185 13.54 1.71 -10.85
N ARG A 186 14.16 1.10 -9.85
CA ARG A 186 13.87 1.35 -8.42
C ARG A 186 15.08 1.84 -7.66
N ALA A 187 14.85 2.43 -6.48
CA ALA A 187 15.93 2.74 -5.54
C ALA A 187 16.76 1.48 -5.21
N SER A 188 18.08 1.64 -5.14
CA SER A 188 19.00 0.58 -4.71
C SER A 188 18.75 0.17 -3.25
N LEU A 189 19.28 -1.01 -2.87
CA LEU A 189 19.31 -1.48 -1.50
C LEU A 189 20.76 -1.63 -1.04
N PRO A 190 21.08 -1.30 0.22
CA PRO A 190 20.23 -0.66 1.22
C PRO A 190 19.78 0.74 0.78
N VAL A 191 18.60 1.20 1.24
CA VAL A 191 18.09 2.51 0.84
C VAL A 191 18.95 3.65 1.38
N VAL A 192 19.23 4.62 0.51
CA VAL A 192 20.09 5.78 0.87
C VAL A 192 19.34 6.84 1.69
N GLU A 193 18.00 6.86 1.58
CA GLU A 193 17.12 7.83 2.24
C GLU A 193 16.07 7.10 3.10
N PRO A 194 16.04 7.33 4.43
CA PRO A 194 15.09 6.66 5.32
C PRO A 194 13.61 6.87 4.96
N LEU A 195 13.28 7.92 4.19
CA LEU A 195 11.92 8.16 3.71
C LEU A 195 11.45 7.07 2.73
N LEU A 196 12.36 6.32 2.12
CA LEU A 196 12.07 5.19 1.23
C LEU A 196 11.80 3.89 1.99
N ALA A 197 12.33 3.75 3.21
CA ALA A 197 12.20 2.56 4.05
C ALA A 197 10.86 2.55 4.80
N LYS A 198 9.76 2.33 4.08
CA LYS A 198 8.42 2.17 4.63
C LYS A 198 7.87 0.80 4.28
N TYR A 199 6.72 0.45 4.86
CA TYR A 199 6.06 -0.82 4.60
C TYR A 199 4.53 -0.70 4.61
N LYS A 200 3.87 -1.69 4.06
CA LYS A 200 2.45 -1.99 4.20
C LYS A 200 2.28 -3.28 4.99
N SER A 201 1.05 -3.63 5.33
CA SER A 201 0.78 -4.81 6.14
C SER A 201 -0.23 -5.75 5.48
N VAL A 202 0.05 -7.05 5.61
CA VAL A 202 -0.95 -8.10 5.50
C VAL A 202 -1.24 -8.56 6.93
N ALA A 203 -2.50 -8.60 7.32
CA ALA A 203 -2.87 -8.90 8.70
C ALA A 203 -4.06 -9.87 8.77
N ASP A 204 -4.06 -10.66 9.82
CA ASP A 204 -5.24 -11.43 10.24
C ASP A 204 -6.25 -10.46 10.87
N PRO A 205 -7.38 -10.18 10.21
CA PRO A 205 -8.30 -9.14 10.64
C PRO A 205 -8.91 -9.39 12.02
N VAL A 206 -9.09 -10.63 12.44
CA VAL A 206 -9.67 -10.94 13.77
C VAL A 206 -8.69 -10.68 14.92
N ARG A 207 -7.40 -10.54 14.61
CA ARG A 207 -6.34 -10.25 15.56
C ARG A 207 -5.95 -8.78 15.63
N ILE A 208 -6.54 -7.91 14.78
CA ILE A 208 -6.30 -6.46 14.80
C ILE A 208 -7.08 -5.84 15.97
N ARG A 209 -6.42 -4.95 16.73
CA ARG A 209 -7.00 -4.19 17.84
C ARG A 209 -7.08 -2.69 17.57
N ILE A 210 -6.16 -2.14 16.76
CA ILE A 210 -6.20 -0.74 16.34
C ILE A 210 -5.78 -0.66 14.87
N ALA A 211 -6.61 -0.04 14.03
CA ALA A 211 -6.27 0.28 12.66
C ALA A 211 -5.36 1.52 12.58
N ARG A 212 -4.34 1.44 11.73
CA ARG A 212 -3.40 2.51 11.40
C ARG A 212 -3.12 2.53 9.90
N HIS A 213 -2.54 3.61 9.43
CA HIS A 213 -2.29 3.83 8.01
C HIS A 213 -1.32 2.83 7.36
N HIS A 214 -0.24 2.47 8.05
CA HIS A 214 0.80 1.56 7.52
C HIS A 214 0.98 0.30 8.37
N ARG A 215 0.49 0.31 9.58
CA ARG A 215 0.70 -0.73 10.57
C ARG A 215 -0.53 -0.91 11.44
N PHE A 216 -0.68 -2.07 12.01
CA PHE A 216 -1.77 -2.39 12.91
C PHE A 216 -1.24 -2.76 14.28
N ILE A 217 -1.94 -2.36 15.33
CA ILE A 217 -1.72 -2.93 16.66
C ILE A 217 -2.56 -4.19 16.71
N VAL A 218 -1.90 -5.30 16.97
CA VAL A 218 -2.48 -6.65 17.01
C VAL A 218 -2.50 -7.17 18.43
N ASP A 219 -2.79 -8.43 18.62
CA ASP A 219 -2.87 -9.07 19.93
C ASP A 219 -1.69 -8.73 20.84
N GLU A 220 -1.95 -8.59 22.14
CA GLU A 220 -0.98 -8.26 23.18
C GLU A 220 -0.27 -6.90 23.00
N GLY A 221 -0.85 -5.97 22.23
CA GLY A 221 -0.27 -4.66 21.98
C GLY A 221 0.95 -4.67 21.05
N ARG A 222 1.24 -5.82 20.44
CA ARG A 222 2.32 -5.95 19.46
C ARG A 222 1.97 -5.23 18.17
N VAL A 223 2.99 -4.89 17.42
CA VAL A 223 2.84 -4.30 16.08
C VAL A 223 2.92 -5.46 15.06
N THR A 224 3.40 -5.20 13.89
CA THR A 224 3.56 -6.14 12.79
C THR A 224 4.88 -6.91 12.93
N TYR A 225 5.01 -8.05 12.27
CA TYR A 225 6.25 -8.80 12.16
C TYR A 225 6.90 -8.57 10.78
N THR A 226 8.24 -8.64 10.71
CA THR A 226 8.94 -8.74 9.42
C THR A 226 8.69 -10.11 8.78
N GLN A 227 8.98 -10.26 7.49
CA GLN A 227 8.91 -11.56 6.82
C GLN A 227 9.94 -12.54 7.40
N GLY A 228 11.08 -12.06 7.93
CA GLY A 228 12.01 -12.84 8.74
C GLY A 228 11.55 -13.08 10.19
N ARG A 229 10.26 -12.90 10.50
CA ARG A 229 9.58 -13.21 11.79
C ARG A 229 10.07 -12.40 13.00
N LYS A 230 10.70 -11.25 12.77
CA LYS A 230 11.10 -10.32 13.84
C LYS A 230 9.96 -9.35 14.15
N VAL A 231 9.68 -9.12 15.43
CA VAL A 231 8.70 -8.12 15.87
C VAL A 231 9.19 -6.73 15.54
N LEU A 232 8.39 -5.96 14.82
CA LEU A 232 8.62 -4.53 14.61
C LEU A 232 8.15 -3.78 15.87
N LYS A 233 9.05 -3.02 16.49
CA LYS A 233 8.73 -2.22 17.68
C LYS A 233 8.08 -0.89 17.29
N ASP A 234 7.03 -0.49 18.02
CA ASP A 234 6.58 0.90 18.05
C ASP A 234 7.50 1.65 19.05
N PRO A 235 8.19 2.76 18.74
CA PRO A 235 7.74 3.85 17.88
C PRO A 235 8.54 4.05 16.57
N ASP A 236 9.15 3.05 16.02
CA ASP A 236 10.11 3.19 14.91
C ASP A 236 9.45 3.66 13.58
N TRP A 237 8.28 4.27 13.64
CA TRP A 237 7.56 4.90 12.52
C TRP A 237 7.59 4.09 11.22
N GLY A 238 7.75 2.76 11.34
CA GLY A 238 7.70 1.85 10.23
C GLY A 238 8.88 1.99 9.29
N PHE A 239 10.09 2.17 9.79
CA PHE A 239 11.28 1.99 8.98
C PHE A 239 11.57 0.49 8.85
N LEU A 240 11.39 -0.01 7.64
CA LEU A 240 11.75 -1.37 7.28
C LEU A 240 12.30 -1.35 5.86
N GLU A 241 13.53 -1.80 5.70
CA GLU A 241 14.14 -2.00 4.39
C GLU A 241 13.75 -3.37 3.84
N PRO A 242 13.57 -3.50 2.50
CA PRO A 242 13.42 -4.80 1.87
C PRO A 242 14.63 -5.69 2.11
N ASP A 243 14.39 -6.99 2.32
CA ASP A 243 15.42 -8.02 2.32
C ASP A 243 15.34 -8.80 1.00
N SER A 244 16.48 -9.19 0.46
CA SER A 244 16.55 -10.01 -0.76
C SER A 244 15.92 -11.39 -0.59
N ALA A 245 15.83 -11.87 0.65
CA ALA A 245 15.19 -13.13 1.03
C ALA A 245 13.68 -13.03 1.28
N ASP A 246 13.09 -11.83 1.20
CA ASP A 246 11.65 -11.65 1.40
C ASP A 246 10.86 -12.44 0.36
N PRO A 247 9.99 -13.40 0.76
CA PRO A 247 9.23 -14.22 -0.18
C PRO A 247 8.03 -13.49 -0.80
N ILE A 248 7.65 -12.33 -0.26
CA ILE A 248 6.57 -11.47 -0.77
C ILE A 248 7.14 -10.09 -1.04
N ILE A 249 7.01 -9.63 -2.27
CA ILE A 249 7.57 -8.37 -2.75
C ILE A 249 6.44 -7.35 -2.93
N LEU A 250 6.69 -6.11 -2.53
CA LEU A 250 5.82 -4.98 -2.79
C LEU A 250 6.56 -3.93 -3.61
N ASN A 251 6.19 -3.79 -4.88
CA ASN A 251 6.65 -2.71 -5.74
C ASN A 251 5.73 -1.50 -5.59
N HIS A 252 6.30 -0.35 -5.21
CA HIS A 252 5.57 0.90 -5.10
C HIS A 252 5.97 1.83 -6.26
N TYR A 253 5.11 1.96 -7.25
CA TYR A 253 5.29 2.83 -8.41
C TYR A 253 5.00 4.29 -8.06
N TYR A 254 5.86 4.84 -7.22
CA TYR A 254 5.65 6.10 -6.51
C TYR A 254 5.59 7.31 -7.42
N THR A 255 6.52 7.42 -8.37
CA THR A 255 6.61 8.55 -9.29
C THR A 255 5.76 8.31 -10.54
N ARG A 256 5.85 7.13 -11.14
CA ARG A 256 5.42 6.88 -12.51
C ARG A 256 6.14 7.86 -13.46
N SER A 257 5.53 8.41 -14.50
CA SER A 257 6.18 9.43 -15.34
C SER A 257 6.37 10.77 -14.61
N VAL A 258 7.27 11.60 -15.11
CA VAL A 258 7.50 12.95 -14.56
C VAL A 258 6.19 13.75 -14.57
N GLU A 259 5.46 13.74 -15.67
CA GLU A 259 4.15 14.40 -15.82
C GLU A 259 3.13 13.90 -14.78
N GLN A 260 3.02 12.59 -14.57
CA GLN A 260 2.09 12.02 -13.60
C GLN A 260 2.49 12.39 -12.15
N PHE A 261 3.79 12.47 -11.88
CA PHE A 261 4.30 12.91 -10.60
C PHE A 261 4.00 14.38 -10.31
N GLU A 262 4.18 15.25 -11.31
CA GLU A 262 3.85 16.68 -11.19
C GLU A 262 2.35 16.87 -10.91
N ARG A 263 1.48 16.16 -11.62
CA ARG A 263 0.03 16.14 -11.32
C ARG A 263 -0.25 15.67 -9.89
N LYS A 264 0.49 14.68 -9.39
CA LYS A 264 0.36 14.17 -8.00
C LYS A 264 0.81 15.21 -6.96
N ILE A 265 1.83 16.02 -7.25
CA ILE A 265 2.30 17.11 -6.36
C ILE A 265 1.25 18.23 -6.28
N LEU A 266 0.65 18.60 -7.40
CA LEU A 266 -0.31 19.70 -7.52
C LEU A 266 -1.68 19.37 -6.89
N ARG A 267 -1.96 18.11 -6.54
CA ARG A 267 -3.23 17.75 -5.85
C ARG A 267 -3.38 18.52 -4.54
N PRO A 268 -4.51 19.24 -4.34
CA PRO A 268 -4.76 19.99 -3.11
C PRO A 268 -4.67 19.09 -1.88
N SER A 269 -3.99 19.55 -0.83
CA SER A 269 -4.01 18.90 0.48
C SER A 269 -3.86 19.95 1.59
N ALA A 270 -4.49 19.71 2.72
CA ALA A 270 -4.49 20.61 3.87
C ALA A 270 -3.07 20.94 4.46
N SER A 271 -2.02 20.28 3.96
CA SER A 271 -0.63 20.53 4.34
C SER A 271 0.29 20.54 3.09
N ALA A 272 -0.14 21.24 2.04
CA ALA A 272 0.42 21.15 0.69
C ALA A 272 1.95 21.32 0.60
N VAL A 273 2.51 22.41 1.15
CA VAL A 273 3.94 22.74 0.98
C VAL A 273 4.85 21.67 1.61
N SER A 274 4.66 21.28 2.86
CA SER A 274 5.53 20.30 3.51
C SER A 274 5.42 18.89 2.96
N ARG A 275 4.34 18.58 2.23
CA ARG A 275 4.16 17.29 1.54
C ARG A 275 4.81 17.29 0.16
N ALA A 276 4.76 18.42 -0.56
CA ALA A 276 5.42 18.56 -1.86
C ALA A 276 6.94 18.36 -1.72
N ASP A 277 7.58 19.07 -0.78
CA ASP A 277 9.02 18.94 -0.52
C ASP A 277 9.43 17.50 -0.22
N LYS A 278 8.66 16.79 0.62
CA LYS A 278 8.93 15.38 0.94
C LYS A 278 8.75 14.44 -0.26
N ARG A 279 7.80 14.76 -1.14
CA ARG A 279 7.59 13.98 -2.37
C ARG A 279 8.76 14.16 -3.33
N ILE A 280 9.22 15.39 -3.51
CA ILE A 280 10.38 15.71 -4.33
C ILE A 280 11.64 15.01 -3.79
N LEU A 281 11.91 15.12 -2.49
CA LEU A 281 13.05 14.44 -1.86
C LEU A 281 13.02 12.92 -2.08
N ARG A 282 11.83 12.29 -2.00
CA ARG A 282 11.71 10.85 -2.30
C ARG A 282 12.02 10.54 -3.75
N ARG A 283 11.45 11.30 -4.70
CA ARG A 283 11.76 11.12 -6.12
C ARG A 283 13.26 11.23 -6.36
N ASP A 284 13.90 12.29 -5.88
CA ASP A 284 15.32 12.54 -6.11
C ASP A 284 16.19 11.42 -5.50
N ALA A 285 15.80 10.90 -4.32
CA ALA A 285 16.49 9.77 -3.71
C ALA A 285 16.32 8.46 -4.50
N ILE A 286 15.16 8.23 -5.11
CA ILE A 286 14.93 7.07 -5.98
C ILE A 286 15.80 7.19 -7.23
N GLU A 287 15.74 8.32 -7.92
CA GLU A 287 16.41 8.51 -9.20
C GLU A 287 17.95 8.53 -9.05
N SER A 288 18.47 9.08 -7.96
CA SER A 288 19.92 9.14 -7.70
C SER A 288 20.56 7.78 -7.37
N SER A 289 19.74 6.79 -7.03
CA SER A 289 20.20 5.44 -6.65
C SER A 289 19.54 4.33 -7.50
N ALA A 290 19.00 4.69 -8.68
CA ALA A 290 18.17 3.80 -9.47
C ALA A 290 18.95 2.56 -9.98
N VAL A 291 18.34 1.39 -9.78
CA VAL A 291 18.79 0.10 -10.32
C VAL A 291 17.62 -0.62 -10.98
N GLU A 292 17.91 -1.41 -12.00
CA GLU A 292 16.88 -2.16 -12.70
C GLU A 292 16.33 -3.32 -11.86
N ASP A 293 15.01 -3.53 -11.90
CA ASP A 293 14.34 -4.65 -11.24
C ASP A 293 13.19 -5.17 -12.12
N LEU A 294 13.38 -6.34 -12.69
CA LEU A 294 12.47 -6.98 -13.64
C LEU A 294 11.66 -8.14 -13.03
N ARG A 295 11.73 -8.37 -11.72
CA ARG A 295 11.12 -9.54 -11.07
C ARG A 295 9.62 -9.67 -11.31
N ILE A 296 8.89 -8.55 -11.37
CA ILE A 296 7.45 -8.54 -11.62
C ILE A 296 7.09 -8.89 -13.07
N GLN A 297 8.01 -8.67 -14.02
CA GLN A 297 7.73 -8.83 -15.46
C GLN A 297 7.42 -10.26 -15.87
N ARG A 298 7.75 -11.25 -15.07
CA ARG A 298 7.35 -12.65 -15.30
C ARG A 298 5.83 -12.84 -15.33
N PHE A 299 5.07 -11.92 -14.73
CA PHE A 299 3.60 -11.94 -14.75
C PHE A 299 2.99 -11.20 -15.94
N VAL A 300 3.78 -10.38 -16.65
CA VAL A 300 3.27 -9.50 -17.70
C VAL A 300 2.59 -10.25 -18.85
N PRO A 301 3.12 -11.38 -19.38
CA PRO A 301 2.42 -12.09 -20.45
C PRO A 301 1.00 -12.51 -20.05
N ALA A 302 0.85 -13.14 -18.89
CA ALA A 302 -0.47 -13.56 -18.38
C ALA A 302 -1.37 -12.36 -18.02
N LEU A 303 -0.79 -11.25 -17.57
CA LEU A 303 -1.52 -10.01 -17.30
C LEU A 303 -2.07 -9.39 -18.58
N ARG A 304 -1.27 -9.34 -19.66
CA ARG A 304 -1.71 -8.88 -20.98
C ARG A 304 -2.88 -9.71 -21.51
N ASP A 305 -2.76 -11.01 -21.44
CA ASP A 305 -3.83 -11.95 -21.85
C ASP A 305 -5.11 -11.69 -21.06
N ALA A 306 -5.01 -11.59 -19.73
CA ALA A 306 -6.16 -11.34 -18.84
C ALA A 306 -6.80 -9.96 -19.05
N MET A 307 -6.03 -8.97 -19.51
CA MET A 307 -6.54 -7.63 -19.84
C MET A 307 -7.05 -7.50 -21.27
N GLY A 308 -6.80 -8.48 -22.14
CA GLY A 308 -7.14 -8.42 -23.56
C GLY A 308 -6.33 -7.37 -24.32
N VAL A 309 -5.08 -7.15 -23.93
CA VAL A 309 -4.15 -6.23 -24.60
C VAL A 309 -3.01 -7.07 -25.21
N GLY A 310 -3.00 -7.12 -26.52
CA GLY A 310 -1.99 -7.85 -27.29
C GLY A 310 -0.66 -7.10 -27.40
#